data_3d458e95396eb13f368f159351acc5d6
#
_entry.id   3d458e95396eb13f368f159351acc5d6
#
_cell.length_a   1.000
_cell.length_b   1.000
_cell.length_c   1.000
_cell.angle_alpha   90.00
_cell.angle_beta   90.00
_cell.angle_gamma   90.00
#
_symmetry.space_group_name_H-M   'P 1'
#
loop_
_entity.id
_entity.type
_entity.pdbx_description
1 polymer ?
#
loop_
_entity_poly.entity_id
_entity_poly.type
_entity_poly.pdbx_seq_one_letter_code
_entity_poly.pdbx_strand_id
1 'polypeptide(L)'
;MALTTDILKDSIGRNHNYLRISITEKCNLRCTYCMPAEGVPLSPSPELMTANEIYEIAKIFVANGVNKIRLTGGEPLVRKDFTEIIEKLSTLDVSIAMTTNAVNIDRYISNLKKFKVSIINVSLDTLKANRFQEMTLKPNFDKVIKNIYMLINEGFQIKLNVVLLKGTNDSEILDFIELTKELPISIRFIEFMPFDGNNWDRSKAVSLEEIKQLVNESYPKDAVLKIEDAPNDTAKNYKIKNYKGSFAVISTVTNPFCDSCNRLRLTANGRLRNCLFSEKESDLLTAFRKGESIEPIIQKAVLAKAAVRAGLDTYEKFADPNHHSKNRSMITIGG
;
A
#
# COMPACT_ATOMS: atom_id res chain seq x y z
N MET A 1 11.97 -22.39 30.24
CA MET A 1 12.05 -21.67 28.97
C MET A 1 10.75 -21.91 28.26
N ALA A 2 9.82 -20.95 28.26
CA ALA A 2 8.64 -21.03 27.45
C ALA A 2 9.12 -20.94 25.99
N LEU A 3 8.76 -21.94 25.18
CA LEU A 3 8.91 -21.89 23.73
C LEU A 3 8.10 -20.67 23.28
N THR A 4 8.79 -19.57 22.95
CA THR A 4 8.16 -18.45 22.25
C THR A 4 7.75 -18.99 20.90
N THR A 5 6.49 -19.42 20.79
CA THR A 5 5.91 -19.81 19.51
C THR A 5 5.94 -18.53 18.68
N ASP A 6 6.68 -18.55 17.57
CA ASP A 6 6.76 -17.42 16.62
C ASP A 6 5.39 -17.24 15.94
N ILE A 7 4.52 -16.46 16.60
CA ILE A 7 3.13 -16.26 16.17
C ILE A 7 3.03 -15.57 14.80
N LEU A 8 4.12 -15.00 14.30
CA LEU A 8 4.20 -14.32 13.01
C LEU A 8 4.78 -15.21 11.91
N LYS A 9 5.09 -16.47 12.18
CA LYS A 9 5.57 -17.42 11.19
C LYS A 9 4.41 -18.28 10.66
N ASP A 10 4.25 -18.30 9.35
CA ASP A 10 3.18 -19.08 8.73
C ASP A 10 3.55 -20.56 8.49
N SER A 11 2.58 -21.35 8.00
CA SER A 11 2.72 -22.81 7.80
C SER A 11 3.76 -23.19 6.73
N ILE A 12 4.21 -22.26 5.89
CA ILE A 12 5.25 -22.47 4.87
C ILE A 12 6.57 -21.77 5.22
N GLY A 13 6.69 -21.25 6.43
CA GLY A 13 7.94 -20.71 6.95
C GLY A 13 8.21 -19.24 6.70
N ARG A 14 7.27 -18.47 6.11
CA ARG A 14 7.42 -17.02 5.92
C ARG A 14 7.23 -16.29 7.24
N ASN A 15 8.14 -15.36 7.55
CA ASN A 15 8.03 -14.50 8.73
C ASN A 15 7.36 -13.16 8.36
N HIS A 16 6.33 -12.74 9.13
CA HIS A 16 5.48 -11.58 8.85
C HIS A 16 5.86 -10.39 9.71
N ASN A 17 6.97 -9.74 9.40
CA ASN A 17 7.53 -8.61 10.14
C ASN A 17 7.11 -7.23 9.63
N TYR A 18 6.14 -7.15 8.71
CA TYR A 18 5.64 -5.91 8.13
C TYR A 18 4.13 -5.79 8.30
N LEU A 19 3.69 -4.85 9.15
CA LEU A 19 2.27 -4.56 9.37
C LEU A 19 1.83 -3.30 8.62
N ARG A 20 0.75 -3.40 7.84
CA ARG A 20 0.07 -2.24 7.26
C ARG A 20 -1.16 -1.96 8.11
N ILE A 21 -1.31 -0.75 8.59
CA ILE A 21 -2.45 -0.32 9.42
C ILE A 21 -3.25 0.71 8.65
N SER A 22 -4.50 0.38 8.31
CA SER A 22 -5.48 1.35 7.89
C SER A 22 -5.97 2.12 9.12
N ILE A 23 -5.77 3.42 9.15
CA ILE A 23 -6.20 4.23 10.29
C ILE A 23 -7.55 4.91 10.05
N THR A 24 -8.07 4.88 8.83
CA THR A 24 -9.36 5.45 8.45
C THR A 24 -9.87 4.83 7.16
N GLU A 25 -11.19 4.76 7.03
CA GLU A 25 -11.85 4.39 5.76
C GLU A 25 -12.22 5.64 4.92
N LYS A 26 -12.06 6.86 5.47
CA LYS A 26 -12.38 8.11 4.78
C LYS A 26 -11.27 8.51 3.83
N CYS A 27 -11.64 9.06 2.65
CA CYS A 27 -10.72 9.64 1.69
C CYS A 27 -11.26 10.97 1.17
N ASN A 28 -10.38 11.90 0.86
CA ASN A 28 -10.71 13.20 0.25
C ASN A 28 -10.65 13.17 -1.30
N LEU A 29 -10.24 12.04 -1.91
CA LEU A 29 -10.37 11.76 -3.33
C LEU A 29 -11.46 10.70 -3.58
N ARG A 30 -11.82 10.49 -4.86
CA ARG A 30 -12.79 9.50 -5.33
C ARG A 30 -12.25 8.79 -6.57
N CYS A 31 -11.09 8.14 -6.41
CA CYS A 31 -10.43 7.47 -7.55
C CYS A 31 -11.32 6.36 -8.12
N THR A 32 -11.60 6.45 -9.42
CA THR A 32 -12.56 5.59 -10.14
C THR A 32 -12.20 4.11 -10.12
N TYR A 33 -10.91 3.79 -9.97
CA TYR A 33 -10.40 2.42 -9.85
C TYR A 33 -10.37 1.90 -8.40
N CYS A 34 -10.60 2.77 -7.40
CA CYS A 34 -10.53 2.42 -5.98
C CYS A 34 -11.91 2.21 -5.36
N MET A 35 -12.89 2.99 -5.78
CA MET A 35 -14.27 2.93 -5.28
C MET A 35 -15.26 3.46 -6.33
N PRO A 36 -16.54 3.04 -6.25
CA PRO A 36 -17.62 3.64 -7.05
C PRO A 36 -17.74 5.15 -6.79
N ALA A 37 -18.29 5.90 -7.77
CA ALA A 37 -18.45 7.35 -7.66
C ALA A 37 -19.36 7.77 -6.49
N GLU A 38 -20.38 7.00 -6.20
CA GLU A 38 -21.31 7.14 -5.07
C GLU A 38 -20.65 6.84 -3.72
N GLY A 39 -19.45 6.24 -3.72
CA GLY A 39 -18.74 5.80 -2.53
C GLY A 39 -19.10 4.38 -2.10
N VAL A 40 -18.63 3.99 -0.92
CA VAL A 40 -18.92 2.70 -0.28
C VAL A 40 -19.41 2.92 1.14
N PRO A 41 -20.24 2.01 1.70
CA PRO A 41 -20.57 2.05 3.11
C PRO A 41 -19.31 2.01 3.98
N LEU A 42 -19.20 2.95 4.92
CA LEU A 42 -18.08 3.01 5.86
C LEU A 42 -18.51 2.47 7.23
N SER A 43 -17.58 1.91 7.97
CA SER A 43 -17.83 1.45 9.35
C SER A 43 -18.28 2.61 10.23
N PRO A 44 -19.28 2.39 11.12
CA PRO A 44 -19.66 3.38 12.12
C PRO A 44 -18.48 3.79 13.01
N SER A 45 -18.43 5.06 13.43
CA SER A 45 -17.30 5.58 14.21
C SER A 45 -16.96 4.76 15.47
N PRO A 46 -17.93 4.22 16.23
CA PRO A 46 -17.63 3.38 17.41
C PRO A 46 -16.95 2.04 17.06
N GLU A 47 -17.06 1.58 15.84
CA GLU A 47 -16.41 0.35 15.37
C GLU A 47 -14.97 0.59 14.91
N LEU A 48 -14.56 1.84 14.72
CA LEU A 48 -13.19 2.18 14.33
C LEU A 48 -12.27 2.18 15.55
N MET A 49 -11.01 1.83 15.34
CA MET A 49 -9.97 1.91 16.37
C MET A 49 -9.69 3.36 16.77
N THR A 50 -9.60 3.63 18.05
CA THR A 50 -9.03 4.87 18.61
C THR A 50 -7.50 4.91 18.42
N ALA A 51 -6.88 6.08 18.63
CA ALA A 51 -5.42 6.21 18.57
C ALA A 51 -4.73 5.29 19.61
N ASN A 52 -5.32 5.13 20.79
CA ASN A 52 -4.79 4.26 21.84
C ASN A 52 -4.90 2.77 21.46
N GLU A 53 -6.02 2.34 20.90
CA GLU A 53 -6.21 0.96 20.45
C GLU A 53 -5.25 0.60 19.29
N ILE A 54 -5.02 1.53 18.35
CA ILE A 54 -4.02 1.37 17.29
C ILE A 54 -2.64 1.16 17.91
N TYR A 55 -2.26 1.97 18.90
CA TYR A 55 -0.96 1.87 19.57
C TYR A 55 -0.81 0.54 20.32
N GLU A 56 -1.76 0.17 21.17
CA GLU A 56 -1.67 -1.04 21.97
C GLU A 56 -1.66 -2.31 21.11
N ILE A 57 -2.49 -2.37 20.08
CA ILE A 57 -2.46 -3.49 19.11
C ILE A 57 -1.13 -3.52 18.37
N ALA A 58 -0.63 -2.38 17.86
CA ALA A 58 0.66 -2.30 17.19
C ALA A 58 1.82 -2.73 18.08
N LYS A 59 1.79 -2.36 19.37
CA LYS A 59 2.78 -2.76 20.38
C LYS A 59 2.86 -4.29 20.53
N ILE A 60 1.73 -4.99 20.52
CA ILE A 60 1.70 -6.46 20.53
C ILE A 60 2.39 -7.03 19.30
N PHE A 61 2.11 -6.49 18.11
CA PHE A 61 2.79 -6.93 16.88
C PHE A 61 4.31 -6.66 16.91
N VAL A 62 4.73 -5.50 17.42
CA VAL A 62 6.15 -5.14 17.54
C VAL A 62 6.85 -6.06 18.53
N ALA A 63 6.25 -6.34 19.68
CA ALA A 63 6.78 -7.28 20.67
C ALA A 63 6.98 -8.71 20.11
N ASN A 64 6.21 -9.08 19.09
CA ASN A 64 6.29 -10.37 18.39
C ASN A 64 7.15 -10.32 17.10
N GLY A 65 7.86 -9.22 16.81
CA GLY A 65 8.87 -9.17 15.74
C GLY A 65 8.47 -8.33 14.52
N VAL A 66 7.37 -7.58 14.54
CA VAL A 66 7.10 -6.57 13.51
C VAL A 66 8.12 -5.43 13.67
N ASN A 67 8.91 -5.19 12.64
CA ASN A 67 9.93 -4.13 12.61
C ASN A 67 9.60 -3.00 11.62
N LYS A 68 8.47 -3.10 10.92
CA LYS A 68 7.98 -2.07 10.00
C LYS A 68 6.47 -1.92 10.08
N ILE A 69 6.02 -0.69 10.29
CA ILE A 69 4.61 -0.30 10.20
C ILE A 69 4.43 0.67 9.04
N ARG A 70 3.38 0.45 8.24
CA ARG A 70 2.95 1.43 7.24
C ARG A 70 1.54 1.90 7.53
N LEU A 71 1.41 3.19 7.75
CA LEU A 71 0.11 3.84 7.87
C LEU A 71 -0.53 4.01 6.50
N THR A 72 -1.77 3.61 6.42
CA THR A 72 -2.62 3.69 5.22
C THR A 72 -4.05 4.05 5.65
N GLY A 73 -4.98 3.87 4.76
CA GLY A 73 -6.41 4.06 5.00
C GLY A 73 -7.13 4.22 3.67
N GLY A 74 -8.20 4.96 3.67
CA GLY A 74 -8.58 5.73 2.50
C GLY A 74 -7.49 6.78 2.28
N GLU A 75 -7.52 7.87 3.06
CA GLU A 75 -6.40 8.80 3.14
C GLU A 75 -6.05 9.06 4.64
N PRO A 76 -4.87 8.66 5.12
CA PRO A 76 -4.53 8.78 6.54
C PRO A 76 -4.56 10.23 7.06
N LEU A 77 -4.21 11.21 6.19
CA LEU A 77 -4.15 12.63 6.57
C LEU A 77 -5.51 13.34 6.66
N VAL A 78 -6.62 12.64 6.47
CA VAL A 78 -7.96 13.17 6.80
C VAL A 78 -8.41 12.80 8.21
N ARG A 79 -7.68 11.89 8.87
CA ARG A 79 -7.97 11.50 10.25
C ARG A 79 -7.50 12.60 11.21
N LYS A 80 -8.40 13.07 12.08
CA LYS A 80 -8.17 14.26 12.95
C LYS A 80 -7.04 14.03 13.95
N ASP A 81 -6.97 12.85 14.55
CA ASP A 81 -5.98 12.43 15.55
C ASP A 81 -4.73 11.76 14.94
N PHE A 82 -4.45 12.01 13.63
CA PHE A 82 -3.29 11.47 12.92
C PHE A 82 -1.97 11.76 13.65
N THR A 83 -1.80 13.00 14.15
CA THR A 83 -0.58 13.39 14.86
C THR A 83 -0.40 12.59 16.15
N GLU A 84 -1.45 12.38 16.93
CA GLU A 84 -1.43 11.56 18.15
C GLU A 84 -1.04 10.10 17.82
N ILE A 85 -1.58 9.55 16.72
CA ILE A 85 -1.26 8.18 16.29
C ILE A 85 0.23 8.04 15.98
N ILE A 86 0.81 8.94 15.17
CA ILE A 86 2.24 8.84 14.82
C ILE A 86 3.14 9.12 16.02
N GLU A 87 2.75 10.01 16.93
CA GLU A 87 3.46 10.25 18.19
C GLU A 87 3.53 8.99 19.04
N LYS A 88 2.39 8.35 19.31
CA LYS A 88 2.34 7.08 20.05
C LYS A 88 3.16 5.99 19.37
N LEU A 89 2.98 5.76 18.07
CA LEU A 89 3.71 4.72 17.34
C LEU A 89 5.22 4.98 17.30
N SER A 90 5.66 6.24 17.31
CA SER A 90 7.08 6.61 17.30
C SER A 90 7.83 6.22 18.57
N THR A 91 7.12 5.86 19.65
CA THR A 91 7.72 5.34 20.89
C THR A 91 8.05 3.86 20.80
N LEU A 92 7.56 3.15 19.78
CA LEU A 92 7.87 1.74 19.54
C LEU A 92 9.18 1.63 18.74
N ASP A 93 9.94 0.55 18.97
CA ASP A 93 11.15 0.23 18.19
C ASP A 93 10.74 -0.36 16.82
N VAL A 94 10.25 0.51 15.94
CA VAL A 94 9.72 0.11 14.63
C VAL A 94 9.90 1.21 13.60
N SER A 95 10.22 0.85 12.36
CA SER A 95 10.25 1.79 11.23
C SER A 95 8.83 2.17 10.81
N ILE A 96 8.52 3.47 10.80
CA ILE A 96 7.22 3.98 10.38
C ILE A 96 7.30 4.55 8.96
N ALA A 97 6.42 4.10 8.10
CA ALA A 97 6.23 4.59 6.75
C ALA A 97 4.76 4.96 6.50
N MET A 98 4.48 5.72 5.46
CA MET A 98 3.11 6.13 5.13
C MET A 98 2.82 6.00 3.64
N THR A 99 1.55 5.74 3.30
CA THR A 99 1.00 5.90 1.95
C THR A 99 -0.06 7.00 2.00
N THR A 100 0.00 7.97 1.10
CA THR A 100 -0.90 9.13 1.07
C THR A 100 -1.12 9.61 -0.37
N ASN A 101 -2.25 10.27 -0.63
CA ASN A 101 -2.47 11.02 -1.87
C ASN A 101 -1.82 12.42 -1.85
N ALA A 102 -1.15 12.77 -0.77
CA ALA A 102 -0.40 14.01 -0.55
C ALA A 102 -1.21 15.32 -0.62
N VAL A 103 -2.53 15.31 -0.76
CA VAL A 103 -3.34 16.56 -0.84
C VAL A 103 -3.17 17.42 0.43
N ASN A 104 -3.06 16.82 1.61
CA ASN A 104 -2.98 17.53 2.90
C ASN A 104 -1.61 17.43 3.59
N ILE A 105 -0.58 16.90 2.94
CA ILE A 105 0.68 16.56 3.60
C ILE A 105 1.46 17.80 4.05
N ASP A 106 1.24 18.94 3.38
CA ASP A 106 1.80 20.25 3.74
C ASP A 106 1.59 20.62 5.22
N ARG A 107 0.49 20.19 5.80
CA ARG A 107 0.12 20.47 7.21
C ARG A 107 0.88 19.62 8.23
N TYR A 108 1.55 18.57 7.78
CA TYR A 108 2.12 17.56 8.67
C TYR A 108 3.65 17.41 8.58
N ILE A 109 4.35 18.19 7.74
CA ILE A 109 5.79 18.06 7.50
C ILE A 109 6.59 18.04 8.81
N SER A 110 6.34 19.02 9.70
CA SER A 110 7.03 19.14 10.98
C SER A 110 6.78 17.91 11.88
N ASN A 111 5.53 17.41 11.90
CA ASN A 111 5.17 16.22 12.69
C ASN A 111 5.83 14.97 12.11
N LEU A 112 5.82 14.80 10.78
CA LEU A 112 6.45 13.65 10.11
C LEU A 112 7.96 13.60 10.40
N LYS A 113 8.65 14.75 10.39
CA LYS A 113 10.07 14.85 10.76
C LYS A 113 10.29 14.54 12.24
N LYS A 114 9.52 15.19 13.13
CA LYS A 114 9.60 15.01 14.59
C LYS A 114 9.47 13.54 14.97
N PHE A 115 8.53 12.83 14.38
CA PHE A 115 8.23 11.42 14.67
C PHE A 115 8.90 10.43 13.70
N LYS A 116 9.91 10.89 12.94
CA LYS A 116 10.79 10.07 12.08
C LYS A 116 10.04 9.22 11.02
N VAL A 117 8.92 9.73 10.50
CA VAL A 117 8.20 9.12 9.37
C VAL A 117 8.88 9.57 8.07
N SER A 118 9.94 8.90 7.65
CA SER A 118 10.81 9.35 6.55
C SER A 118 10.49 8.73 5.18
N ILE A 119 9.79 7.61 5.14
CA ILE A 119 9.47 6.88 3.90
C ILE A 119 8.02 7.14 3.52
N ILE A 120 7.80 7.92 2.47
CA ILE A 120 6.47 8.32 2.03
C ILE A 120 6.19 7.76 0.63
N ASN A 121 5.16 6.94 0.53
CA ASN A 121 4.60 6.56 -0.76
C ASN A 121 3.48 7.55 -1.11
N VAL A 122 3.64 8.26 -2.21
CA VAL A 122 2.62 9.17 -2.74
C VAL A 122 1.90 8.49 -3.89
N SER A 123 0.57 8.45 -3.85
CA SER A 123 -0.25 7.97 -4.96
C SER A 123 -0.49 9.10 -5.96
N LEU A 124 0.04 8.95 -7.18
CA LEU A 124 -0.12 9.88 -8.28
C LEU A 124 -0.15 9.10 -9.60
N ASP A 125 -1.33 8.97 -10.20
CA ASP A 125 -1.54 8.07 -11.34
C ASP A 125 -1.34 8.75 -12.70
N THR A 126 -1.20 10.07 -12.74
CA THR A 126 -1.00 10.84 -13.99
C THR A 126 -0.24 12.13 -13.74
N LEU A 127 0.47 12.61 -14.75
CA LEU A 127 1.18 13.90 -14.79
C LEU A 127 0.34 15.00 -15.48
N LYS A 128 -0.93 14.72 -15.81
CA LYS A 128 -1.83 15.64 -16.53
C LYS A 128 -2.99 16.06 -15.64
N ALA A 129 -3.19 17.36 -15.43
CA ALA A 129 -4.18 17.91 -14.51
C ALA A 129 -5.63 17.50 -14.85
N ASN A 130 -5.98 17.52 -16.13
CA ASN A 130 -7.32 17.10 -16.60
C ASN A 130 -7.54 15.60 -16.29
N ARG A 131 -6.59 14.73 -16.61
CA ARG A 131 -6.68 13.31 -16.36
C ARG A 131 -6.70 13.01 -14.85
N PHE A 132 -5.94 13.75 -14.05
CA PHE A 132 -6.02 13.64 -12.60
C PHE A 132 -7.44 13.91 -12.09
N GLN A 133 -8.08 14.97 -12.60
CA GLN A 133 -9.47 15.29 -12.24
C GLN A 133 -10.46 14.21 -12.72
N GLU A 134 -10.27 13.65 -13.90
CA GLU A 134 -11.08 12.53 -14.42
C GLU A 134 -10.93 11.27 -13.56
N MET A 135 -9.69 10.91 -13.18
CA MET A 135 -9.42 9.71 -12.41
C MET A 135 -9.79 9.82 -10.93
N THR A 136 -9.66 11.01 -10.33
CA THR A 136 -9.85 11.22 -8.88
C THR A 136 -11.13 11.94 -8.51
N LEU A 137 -11.85 12.46 -9.49
CA LEU A 137 -13.05 13.31 -9.36
C LEU A 137 -12.81 14.57 -8.49
N LYS A 138 -11.55 15.05 -8.43
CA LYS A 138 -11.16 16.23 -7.64
C LYS A 138 -10.05 17.04 -8.33
N PRO A 139 -10.10 18.38 -8.32
CA PRO A 139 -9.15 19.27 -9.00
C PRO A 139 -7.93 19.59 -8.11
N ASN A 140 -7.26 18.60 -7.54
CA ASN A 140 -6.16 18.82 -6.57
C ASN A 140 -4.77 18.63 -7.17
N PHE A 141 -4.63 18.50 -8.49
CA PHE A 141 -3.37 18.14 -9.15
C PHE A 141 -2.21 19.06 -8.76
N ASP A 142 -2.34 20.37 -8.95
CA ASP A 142 -1.26 21.33 -8.70
C ASP A 142 -0.81 21.31 -7.24
N LYS A 143 -1.77 21.12 -6.31
CA LYS A 143 -1.45 20.99 -4.89
C LYS A 143 -0.65 19.73 -4.60
N VAL A 144 -0.99 18.60 -5.21
CA VAL A 144 -0.27 17.34 -5.04
C VAL A 144 1.15 17.46 -5.61
N ILE A 145 1.30 18.01 -6.80
CA ILE A 145 2.61 18.24 -7.42
C ILE A 145 3.48 19.14 -6.54
N LYS A 146 2.96 20.28 -6.10
CA LYS A 146 3.67 21.19 -5.16
C LYS A 146 4.12 20.45 -3.90
N ASN A 147 3.26 19.63 -3.34
CA ASN A 147 3.54 18.87 -2.12
C ASN A 147 4.60 17.78 -2.34
N ILE A 148 4.66 17.15 -3.51
CA ILE A 148 5.72 16.19 -3.86
C ILE A 148 7.08 16.89 -3.90
N TYR A 149 7.19 18.04 -4.58
CA TYR A 149 8.44 18.80 -4.61
C TYR A 149 8.85 19.29 -3.23
N MET A 150 7.89 19.72 -2.41
CA MET A 150 8.15 20.10 -1.02
C MET A 150 8.74 18.93 -0.22
N LEU A 151 8.15 17.74 -0.31
CA LEU A 151 8.66 16.54 0.37
C LEU A 151 10.09 16.20 -0.05
N ILE A 152 10.41 16.31 -1.35
CA ILE A 152 11.75 16.07 -1.88
C ILE A 152 12.75 17.09 -1.28
N ASN A 153 12.40 18.37 -1.30
CA ASN A 153 13.23 19.44 -0.75
C ASN A 153 13.43 19.32 0.77
N GLU A 154 12.44 18.77 1.48
CA GLU A 154 12.50 18.50 2.91
C GLU A 154 13.27 17.20 3.27
N GLY A 155 13.80 16.49 2.26
CA GLY A 155 14.68 15.33 2.43
C GLY A 155 13.95 14.00 2.71
N PHE A 156 12.64 13.91 2.41
CA PHE A 156 11.91 12.64 2.53
C PHE A 156 12.26 11.65 1.41
N GLN A 157 12.28 10.36 1.74
CA GLN A 157 12.39 9.30 0.74
C GLN A 157 11.03 9.09 0.05
N ILE A 158 10.92 9.54 -1.19
CA ILE A 158 9.66 9.51 -1.94
C ILE A 158 9.61 8.33 -2.89
N LYS A 159 8.47 7.62 -2.84
CA LYS A 159 8.08 6.61 -3.83
C LYS A 159 6.74 7.03 -4.43
N LEU A 160 6.69 7.28 -5.73
CA LEU A 160 5.43 7.55 -6.42
C LEU A 160 4.80 6.22 -6.85
N ASN A 161 3.64 5.92 -6.32
CA ASN A 161 2.83 4.78 -6.74
C ASN A 161 1.90 5.22 -7.87
N VAL A 162 1.95 4.52 -8.99
CA VAL A 162 1.16 4.77 -10.20
C VAL A 162 0.40 3.50 -10.54
N VAL A 163 -0.92 3.47 -10.35
CA VAL A 163 -1.75 2.37 -10.84
C VAL A 163 -1.94 2.57 -12.34
N LEU A 164 -1.45 1.62 -13.14
CA LEU A 164 -1.55 1.68 -14.58
C LEU A 164 -2.87 1.10 -15.09
N LEU A 165 -3.58 1.90 -15.88
CA LEU A 165 -4.82 1.56 -16.55
C LEU A 165 -4.62 1.73 -18.06
N LYS A 166 -4.65 0.62 -18.80
CA LYS A 166 -4.48 0.59 -20.24
C LYS A 166 -5.52 1.47 -20.94
N GLY A 167 -5.09 2.29 -21.88
CA GLY A 167 -5.93 3.26 -22.56
C GLY A 167 -6.27 4.51 -21.73
N THR A 168 -5.78 4.60 -20.49
CA THR A 168 -6.02 5.77 -19.61
C THR A 168 -4.72 6.53 -19.34
N ASN A 169 -3.77 5.95 -18.63
CA ASN A 169 -2.52 6.59 -18.22
C ASN A 169 -1.26 5.82 -18.63
N ASP A 170 -1.38 4.70 -19.31
CA ASP A 170 -0.28 3.87 -19.80
C ASP A 170 0.63 4.61 -20.79
N SER A 171 0.12 5.59 -21.52
CA SER A 171 0.92 6.47 -22.38
C SER A 171 1.89 7.39 -21.62
N GLU A 172 1.79 7.49 -20.27
CA GLU A 172 2.64 8.35 -19.43
C GLU A 172 3.79 7.57 -18.75
N ILE A 173 3.95 6.28 -19.04
CA ILE A 173 4.99 5.44 -18.40
C ILE A 173 6.39 6.06 -18.58
N LEU A 174 6.74 6.47 -19.78
CA LEU A 174 8.05 7.08 -20.07
C LEU A 174 8.17 8.47 -19.43
N ASP A 175 7.12 9.27 -19.43
CA ASP A 175 7.10 10.57 -18.78
C ASP A 175 7.38 10.45 -17.26
N PHE A 176 6.78 9.45 -16.61
CA PHE A 176 7.08 9.13 -15.20
C PHE A 176 8.54 8.69 -15.00
N ILE A 177 9.09 7.87 -15.89
CA ILE A 177 10.48 7.45 -15.81
C ILE A 177 11.42 8.65 -15.98
N GLU A 178 11.13 9.57 -16.91
CA GLU A 178 11.91 10.78 -17.13
C GLU A 178 11.99 11.70 -15.91
N LEU A 179 10.98 11.73 -15.03
CA LEU A 179 11.07 12.46 -13.76
C LEU A 179 12.26 11.98 -12.90
N THR A 180 12.64 10.71 -13.00
CA THR A 180 13.74 10.14 -12.21
C THR A 180 15.11 10.61 -12.69
N LYS A 181 15.21 11.27 -13.85
CA LYS A 181 16.44 11.87 -14.35
C LYS A 181 16.96 12.95 -13.40
N GLU A 182 16.09 13.85 -12.97
CA GLU A 182 16.44 14.97 -12.14
C GLU A 182 16.03 14.81 -10.67
N LEU A 183 15.05 13.97 -10.36
CA LEU A 183 14.50 13.80 -9.03
C LEU A 183 14.97 12.48 -8.38
N PRO A 184 15.42 12.50 -7.10
CA PRO A 184 15.84 11.30 -6.37
C PRO A 184 14.64 10.52 -5.83
N ILE A 185 13.71 10.17 -6.69
CA ILE A 185 12.46 9.46 -6.36
C ILE A 185 12.44 8.06 -6.98
N SER A 186 11.59 7.19 -6.46
CA SER A 186 11.32 5.87 -7.05
C SER A 186 9.90 5.82 -7.59
N ILE A 187 9.73 5.69 -8.90
CA ILE A 187 8.42 5.47 -9.53
C ILE A 187 8.05 3.99 -9.37
N ARG A 188 6.83 3.70 -8.97
CA ARG A 188 6.33 2.34 -8.80
C ARG A 188 5.07 2.13 -9.62
N PHE A 189 5.20 1.53 -10.76
CA PHE A 189 4.08 1.11 -11.58
C PHE A 189 3.42 -0.12 -10.94
N ILE A 190 2.11 -0.04 -10.74
CA ILE A 190 1.31 -1.08 -10.08
C ILE A 190 0.30 -1.60 -11.08
N GLU A 191 0.29 -2.92 -11.30
CA GLU A 191 -0.77 -3.55 -12.08
C GLU A 191 -2.14 -3.29 -11.47
N PHE A 192 -3.11 -2.98 -12.30
CA PHE A 192 -4.50 -2.84 -11.88
C PHE A 192 -5.02 -4.19 -11.36
N MET A 193 -5.54 -4.18 -10.15
CA MET A 193 -5.96 -5.39 -9.41
C MET A 193 -7.47 -5.39 -9.15
N PRO A 194 -8.10 -6.57 -9.06
CA PRO A 194 -9.52 -6.70 -8.77
C PRO A 194 -9.85 -6.44 -7.30
N PHE A 195 -10.83 -5.57 -7.07
CA PHE A 195 -11.47 -5.34 -5.77
C PHE A 195 -12.96 -5.09 -5.95
N ASP A 196 -13.72 -5.24 -4.88
CA ASP A 196 -15.15 -4.94 -4.93
C ASP A 196 -15.40 -3.50 -5.38
N GLY A 197 -16.30 -3.35 -6.34
CA GLY A 197 -16.75 -2.07 -6.88
C GLY A 197 -15.79 -1.36 -7.85
N ASN A 198 -14.64 -1.95 -8.23
CA ASN A 198 -13.69 -1.27 -9.12
C ASN A 198 -13.78 -1.66 -10.60
N ASN A 199 -14.77 -2.49 -10.98
CA ASN A 199 -15.01 -2.92 -12.37
C ASN A 199 -13.72 -3.40 -13.07
N TRP A 200 -12.92 -4.21 -12.35
CA TRP A 200 -11.69 -4.74 -12.87
C TRP A 200 -11.93 -5.58 -14.13
N ASP A 201 -11.09 -5.34 -15.13
CA ASP A 201 -11.02 -6.12 -16.34
C ASP A 201 -9.53 -6.29 -16.71
N ARG A 202 -9.15 -7.50 -17.09
CA ARG A 202 -7.77 -7.79 -17.50
C ARG A 202 -7.30 -6.93 -18.65
N SER A 203 -8.18 -6.62 -19.60
CA SER A 203 -7.83 -5.79 -20.76
C SER A 203 -7.33 -4.39 -20.37
N LYS A 204 -7.68 -3.93 -19.16
CA LYS A 204 -7.24 -2.66 -18.59
C LYS A 204 -5.92 -2.77 -17.81
N ALA A 205 -5.41 -3.97 -17.57
CA ALA A 205 -4.14 -4.15 -16.89
C ALA A 205 -2.97 -3.97 -17.85
N VAL A 206 -1.87 -3.38 -17.35
CA VAL A 206 -0.58 -3.28 -18.06
C VAL A 206 0.40 -4.19 -17.35
N SER A 207 0.93 -5.18 -18.05
CA SER A 207 1.82 -6.19 -17.47
C SER A 207 3.26 -5.70 -17.31
N LEU A 208 4.03 -6.42 -16.49
CA LEU A 208 5.48 -6.20 -16.37
C LEU A 208 6.19 -6.29 -17.72
N GLU A 209 5.80 -7.27 -18.55
CA GLU A 209 6.46 -7.49 -19.84
C GLU A 209 6.16 -6.36 -20.83
N GLU A 210 4.91 -5.84 -20.86
CA GLU A 210 4.58 -4.67 -21.69
C GLU A 210 5.40 -3.43 -21.26
N ILE A 211 5.54 -3.19 -19.95
CA ILE A 211 6.38 -2.07 -19.46
C ILE A 211 7.85 -2.27 -19.84
N LYS A 212 8.39 -3.48 -19.68
CA LYS A 212 9.77 -3.79 -20.06
C LYS A 212 10.01 -3.63 -21.56
N GLN A 213 9.08 -4.08 -22.38
CA GLN A 213 9.16 -3.92 -23.83
C GLN A 213 9.21 -2.44 -24.20
N LEU A 214 8.27 -1.62 -23.70
CA LEU A 214 8.23 -0.19 -23.95
C LEU A 214 9.54 0.51 -23.55
N VAL A 215 10.07 0.17 -22.38
CA VAL A 215 11.34 0.74 -21.87
C VAL A 215 12.52 0.32 -22.74
N ASN A 216 12.60 -0.95 -23.12
CA ASN A 216 13.69 -1.44 -23.98
C ASN A 216 13.66 -0.87 -25.41
N GLU A 217 12.48 -0.53 -25.92
CA GLU A 217 12.32 0.14 -27.22
C GLU A 217 12.68 1.64 -27.15
N SER A 218 12.54 2.26 -25.98
CA SER A 218 12.71 3.71 -25.79
C SER A 218 14.11 4.12 -25.31
N TYR A 219 14.85 3.23 -24.66
CA TYR A 219 16.19 3.51 -24.14
C TYR A 219 17.23 2.57 -24.74
N PRO A 220 18.51 3.02 -24.89
CA PRO A 220 19.60 2.14 -25.27
C PRO A 220 19.69 0.92 -24.35
N LYS A 221 19.99 -0.25 -24.92
CA LYS A 221 19.99 -1.53 -24.21
C LYS A 221 20.90 -1.56 -22.98
N ASP A 222 22.02 -0.86 -23.01
CA ASP A 222 22.98 -0.72 -21.91
C ASP A 222 22.62 0.38 -20.90
N ALA A 223 21.58 1.16 -21.17
CA ALA A 223 21.10 2.22 -20.27
C ALA A 223 20.09 1.70 -19.21
N VAL A 224 19.41 0.58 -19.46
CA VAL A 224 18.42 0.02 -18.54
C VAL A 224 19.09 -0.97 -17.60
N LEU A 225 19.27 -0.57 -16.34
CA LEU A 225 19.96 -1.36 -15.33
C LEU A 225 18.93 -2.05 -14.43
N LYS A 226 19.03 -3.39 -14.27
CA LYS A 226 18.31 -4.10 -13.20
C LYS A 226 19.00 -3.84 -11.87
N ILE A 227 18.26 -3.32 -10.90
CA ILE A 227 18.73 -3.16 -9.52
C ILE A 227 18.37 -4.43 -8.75
N GLU A 228 19.23 -4.84 -7.81
CA GLU A 228 18.94 -5.95 -6.91
C GLU A 228 17.67 -5.64 -6.09
N ASP A 229 16.76 -6.61 -6.05
CA ASP A 229 15.54 -6.51 -5.25
C ASP A 229 15.88 -6.89 -3.80
N ALA A 230 15.51 -6.06 -2.84
CA ALA A 230 15.69 -6.39 -1.43
C ALA A 230 14.84 -7.61 -1.03
N PRO A 231 15.23 -8.36 -0.01
CA PRO A 231 14.40 -9.45 0.53
C PRO A 231 12.98 -8.96 0.81
N ASN A 232 11.98 -9.73 0.41
CA ASN A 232 10.55 -9.43 0.54
C ASN A 232 10.04 -8.21 -0.28
N ASP A 233 10.82 -7.69 -1.23
CA ASP A 233 10.34 -6.64 -2.13
C ASP A 233 9.16 -7.12 -2.96
N THR A 234 8.19 -6.22 -3.16
CA THR A 234 7.03 -6.45 -4.02
C THR A 234 7.28 -6.04 -5.45
N ALA A 235 8.29 -5.24 -5.65
CA ALA A 235 8.59 -4.56 -6.89
C ALA A 235 9.85 -5.13 -7.53
N LYS A 236 9.86 -5.22 -8.86
CA LYS A 236 11.07 -5.44 -9.65
C LYS A 236 11.68 -4.08 -9.97
N ASN A 237 12.88 -3.83 -9.44
CA ASN A 237 13.51 -2.52 -9.44
C ASN A 237 14.47 -2.33 -10.61
N TYR A 238 14.41 -1.18 -11.26
CA TYR A 238 15.22 -0.79 -12.42
C TYR A 238 15.70 0.65 -12.30
N LYS A 239 16.74 1.00 -13.04
CA LYS A 239 17.26 2.37 -13.13
C LYS A 239 17.71 2.66 -14.54
N ILE A 240 17.51 3.88 -15.00
CA ILE A 240 18.18 4.36 -16.21
C ILE A 240 19.56 4.89 -15.81
N LYS A 241 20.58 4.51 -16.54
CA LYS A 241 21.97 4.93 -16.31
C LYS A 241 22.07 6.47 -16.24
N ASN A 242 22.77 6.97 -15.25
CA ASN A 242 22.95 8.40 -14.97
C ASN A 242 21.68 9.14 -14.45
N TYR A 243 20.53 8.51 -14.28
CA TYR A 243 19.38 9.12 -13.65
C TYR A 243 19.55 9.12 -12.13
N LYS A 244 19.04 10.15 -11.41
CA LYS A 244 19.14 10.27 -9.96
C LYS A 244 18.26 9.26 -9.23
N GLY A 245 17.05 9.05 -9.72
CA GLY A 245 16.06 8.14 -9.16
C GLY A 245 16.03 6.77 -9.82
N SER A 246 14.93 6.05 -9.63
CA SER A 246 14.71 4.69 -10.14
C SER A 246 13.24 4.47 -10.49
N PHE A 247 12.95 3.38 -11.21
CA PHE A 247 11.59 2.92 -11.39
C PHE A 247 11.45 1.44 -11.05
N ALA A 248 10.23 1.01 -10.77
CA ALA A 248 9.94 -0.37 -10.40
C ALA A 248 8.55 -0.79 -10.86
N VAL A 249 8.32 -2.10 -10.98
CA VAL A 249 7.02 -2.66 -11.34
C VAL A 249 6.54 -3.61 -10.26
N ILE A 250 5.30 -3.44 -9.81
CA ILE A 250 4.60 -4.31 -8.87
C ILE A 250 3.57 -5.12 -9.65
N SER A 251 3.98 -6.31 -10.09
CA SER A 251 3.21 -7.21 -10.97
C SER A 251 2.48 -8.28 -10.18
N THR A 252 1.50 -7.88 -9.35
CA THR A 252 0.78 -8.80 -8.46
C THR A 252 -0.09 -9.82 -9.22
N VAL A 253 -0.61 -9.44 -10.38
CA VAL A 253 -1.52 -10.24 -11.20
C VAL A 253 -0.73 -11.23 -12.05
N THR A 254 0.20 -10.71 -12.87
CA THR A 254 0.94 -11.50 -13.88
C THR A 254 2.18 -12.20 -13.31
N ASN A 255 2.81 -11.65 -12.29
CA ASN A 255 4.00 -12.21 -11.65
C ASN A 255 3.93 -12.05 -10.13
N PRO A 256 3.13 -12.86 -9.41
CA PRO A 256 2.94 -12.72 -7.98
C PRO A 256 4.23 -13.01 -7.19
N PHE A 257 4.47 -12.21 -6.15
CA PHE A 257 5.63 -12.28 -5.24
C PHE A 257 5.23 -12.86 -3.87
N CYS A 258 4.40 -13.92 -3.87
CA CYS A 258 3.82 -14.48 -2.65
C CYS A 258 4.83 -15.26 -1.81
N ASP A 259 5.83 -15.89 -2.43
CA ASP A 259 6.82 -16.77 -1.77
C ASP A 259 7.62 -16.02 -0.69
N SER A 260 7.93 -14.75 -0.93
CA SER A 260 8.64 -13.88 0.03
C SER A 260 7.73 -12.90 0.77
N CYS A 261 6.40 -13.11 0.76
CA CYS A 261 5.47 -12.15 1.34
C CYS A 261 5.54 -12.12 2.88
N ASN A 262 5.98 -11.01 3.44
CA ASN A 262 6.10 -10.77 4.88
C ASN A 262 5.01 -9.84 5.46
N ARG A 263 3.90 -9.61 4.74
CA ARG A 263 2.93 -8.56 5.08
C ARG A 263 1.67 -9.10 5.74
N LEU A 264 1.23 -8.36 6.77
CA LEU A 264 -0.10 -8.43 7.36
C LEU A 264 -0.79 -7.08 7.22
N ARG A 265 -2.12 -7.06 7.32
CA ARG A 265 -2.94 -5.84 7.25
C ARG A 265 -3.91 -5.79 8.41
N LEU A 266 -3.99 -4.63 9.06
CA LEU A 266 -4.98 -4.31 10.07
C LEU A 266 -5.89 -3.21 9.49
N THR A 267 -7.18 -3.51 9.38
CA THR A 267 -8.19 -2.55 8.87
C THR A 267 -8.54 -1.51 9.93
N ALA A 268 -9.17 -0.40 9.53
CA ALA A 268 -9.54 0.68 10.45
C ALA A 268 -10.51 0.24 11.56
N ASN A 269 -11.32 -0.78 11.31
CA ASN A 269 -12.21 -1.42 12.30
C ASN A 269 -11.56 -2.65 12.98
N GLY A 270 -10.22 -2.71 13.02
CA GLY A 270 -9.45 -3.66 13.81
C GLY A 270 -9.54 -5.11 13.38
N ARG A 271 -9.80 -5.38 12.11
CA ARG A 271 -9.78 -6.73 11.55
C ARG A 271 -8.44 -7.04 10.91
N LEU A 272 -7.87 -8.18 11.26
CA LEU A 272 -6.62 -8.67 10.71
C LEU A 272 -6.88 -9.44 9.41
N ARG A 273 -6.15 -9.07 8.35
CA ARG A 273 -6.11 -9.77 7.07
C ARG A 273 -4.70 -10.28 6.81
N ASN A 274 -4.58 -11.55 6.52
CA ASN A 274 -3.29 -12.18 6.22
C ASN A 274 -2.86 -12.02 4.75
N CYS A 275 -3.79 -11.64 3.85
CA CYS A 275 -3.52 -11.35 2.44
C CYS A 275 -4.39 -10.19 1.96
N LEU A 276 -3.92 -9.46 0.94
CA LEU A 276 -4.69 -8.41 0.26
C LEU A 276 -5.99 -8.94 -0.36
N PHE A 277 -5.94 -10.16 -0.90
CA PHE A 277 -7.05 -10.81 -1.58
C PHE A 277 -7.87 -11.75 -0.67
N SER A 278 -7.57 -11.81 0.63
CA SER A 278 -8.31 -12.65 1.56
C SER A 278 -9.74 -12.16 1.74
N GLU A 279 -10.71 -13.04 1.61
CA GLU A 279 -12.10 -12.80 2.01
C GLU A 279 -12.26 -12.90 3.53
N LYS A 280 -11.41 -13.72 4.18
CA LYS A 280 -11.46 -13.96 5.62
C LYS A 280 -10.72 -12.88 6.39
N GLU A 281 -11.33 -12.48 7.50
CA GLU A 281 -10.79 -11.52 8.45
C GLU A 281 -10.87 -12.07 9.86
N SER A 282 -9.93 -11.71 10.72
CA SER A 282 -9.94 -12.05 12.14
C SER A 282 -10.19 -10.80 12.97
N ASP A 283 -11.20 -10.82 13.81
CA ASP A 283 -11.60 -9.67 14.63
C ASP A 283 -10.66 -9.53 15.84
N LEU A 284 -9.72 -8.61 15.77
CA LEU A 284 -8.82 -8.30 16.88
C LEU A 284 -9.43 -7.28 17.83
N LEU A 285 -10.18 -6.30 17.29
CA LEU A 285 -10.66 -5.18 18.10
C LEU A 285 -11.69 -5.61 19.15
N THR A 286 -12.62 -6.47 18.76
CA THR A 286 -13.64 -6.96 19.70
C THR A 286 -13.01 -7.78 20.84
N ALA A 287 -12.04 -8.66 20.54
CA ALA A 287 -11.32 -9.42 21.56
C ALA A 287 -10.50 -8.48 22.46
N PHE A 288 -9.77 -7.53 21.86
CA PHE A 288 -8.99 -6.54 22.60
C PHE A 288 -9.87 -5.71 23.57
N ARG A 289 -11.01 -5.22 23.12
CA ARG A 289 -11.97 -4.44 23.94
C ARG A 289 -12.57 -5.24 25.09
N LYS A 290 -12.64 -6.56 24.95
CA LYS A 290 -13.06 -7.47 26.04
C LYS A 290 -11.93 -7.81 27.01
N GLY A 291 -10.70 -7.32 26.78
CA GLY A 291 -9.53 -7.69 27.57
C GLY A 291 -8.99 -9.10 27.29
N GLU A 292 -9.41 -9.71 26.17
CA GLU A 292 -8.94 -11.03 25.75
C GLU A 292 -7.56 -10.88 25.05
N SER A 293 -6.68 -11.89 25.18
CA SER A 293 -5.43 -11.92 24.41
C SER A 293 -5.72 -12.08 22.91
N ILE A 294 -5.15 -11.18 22.10
CA ILE A 294 -5.27 -11.23 20.63
C ILE A 294 -4.17 -12.08 19.97
N GLU A 295 -3.13 -12.46 20.68
CA GLU A 295 -2.01 -13.26 20.14
C GLU A 295 -2.43 -14.60 19.55
N PRO A 296 -3.32 -15.39 20.20
CA PRO A 296 -3.83 -16.63 19.59
C PRO A 296 -4.62 -16.38 18.29
N ILE A 297 -5.32 -15.24 18.21
CA ILE A 297 -6.09 -14.87 17.01
C ILE A 297 -5.13 -14.51 15.87
N ILE A 298 -4.08 -13.76 16.18
CA ILE A 298 -3.01 -13.40 15.23
C ILE A 298 -2.34 -14.67 14.70
N GLN A 299 -1.92 -15.58 15.59
CA GLN A 299 -1.27 -16.84 15.23
C GLN A 299 -2.16 -17.67 14.29
N LYS A 300 -3.43 -17.85 14.64
CA LYS A 300 -4.40 -18.57 13.81
C LYS A 300 -4.55 -17.95 12.42
N ALA A 301 -4.62 -16.62 12.34
CA ALA A 301 -4.73 -15.90 11.07
C ALA A 301 -3.46 -16.06 10.22
N VAL A 302 -2.27 -16.03 10.84
CA VAL A 302 -0.99 -16.21 10.17
C VAL A 302 -0.83 -17.64 9.65
N LEU A 303 -1.12 -18.64 10.46
CA LEU A 303 -1.06 -20.05 10.06
C LEU A 303 -2.06 -20.40 8.92
N ALA A 304 -3.19 -19.69 8.85
CA ALA A 304 -4.18 -19.84 7.79
C ALA A 304 -3.81 -19.12 6.48
N LYS A 305 -2.62 -18.50 6.39
CA LYS A 305 -2.21 -17.78 5.18
C LYS A 305 -1.87 -18.75 4.07
N ALA A 306 -2.58 -18.64 2.94
CA ALA A 306 -2.32 -19.45 1.76
C ALA A 306 -0.97 -19.10 1.11
N ALA A 307 -0.39 -20.06 0.39
CA ALA A 307 0.87 -19.86 -0.34
C ALA A 307 0.76 -18.71 -1.35
N VAL A 308 -0.28 -18.68 -2.17
CA VAL A 308 -0.45 -17.70 -3.24
C VAL A 308 -1.81 -17.01 -3.12
N ARG A 309 -1.85 -15.67 -3.14
CA ARG A 309 -3.01 -14.78 -3.32
C ARG A 309 -4.30 -15.25 -2.63
N ALA A 310 -4.21 -15.69 -1.36
CA ALA A 310 -5.31 -16.21 -0.56
C ALA A 310 -6.00 -17.47 -1.14
N GLY A 311 -5.28 -18.26 -1.95
CA GLY A 311 -5.81 -19.46 -2.62
C GLY A 311 -6.24 -19.23 -4.07
N LEU A 312 -6.15 -18.01 -4.57
CA LEU A 312 -6.36 -17.65 -5.98
C LEU A 312 -5.07 -17.93 -6.76
N ASP A 313 -4.67 -19.19 -6.81
CA ASP A 313 -3.37 -19.65 -7.33
C ASP A 313 -3.33 -19.76 -8.86
N THR A 314 -4.48 -19.95 -9.52
CA THR A 314 -4.58 -19.91 -10.98
C THR A 314 -5.11 -18.57 -11.47
N TYR A 315 -4.88 -18.31 -12.77
CA TYR A 315 -5.41 -17.11 -13.40
C TYR A 315 -6.95 -17.12 -13.43
N GLU A 316 -7.56 -18.27 -13.74
CA GLU A 316 -9.01 -18.42 -13.83
C GLU A 316 -9.68 -18.10 -12.49
N LYS A 317 -9.17 -18.64 -11.38
CA LYS A 317 -9.64 -18.31 -10.03
C LYS A 317 -9.46 -16.82 -9.71
N PHE A 318 -8.32 -16.23 -10.13
CA PHE A 318 -8.04 -14.83 -9.87
C PHE A 318 -8.90 -13.89 -10.72
N ALA A 319 -9.30 -14.31 -11.93
CA ALA A 319 -10.13 -13.53 -12.84
C ALA A 319 -11.64 -13.67 -12.58
N ASP A 320 -12.06 -14.62 -11.76
CA ASP A 320 -13.49 -14.87 -11.47
C ASP A 320 -14.09 -13.71 -10.66
N PRO A 321 -15.08 -12.97 -11.22
CA PRO A 321 -15.72 -11.85 -10.52
C PRO A 321 -16.38 -12.24 -9.19
N ASN A 322 -16.82 -13.52 -9.04
CA ASN A 322 -17.44 -13.97 -7.80
C ASN A 322 -16.48 -13.97 -6.61
N HIS A 323 -15.17 -14.05 -6.84
CA HIS A 323 -14.18 -13.89 -5.77
C HIS A 323 -13.93 -12.42 -5.44
N HIS A 324 -14.08 -11.51 -6.41
CA HIS A 324 -13.81 -10.08 -6.19
C HIS A 324 -14.91 -9.40 -5.38
N SER A 325 -16.17 -9.74 -5.65
CA SER A 325 -17.34 -9.20 -4.95
C SER A 325 -17.41 -9.58 -3.46
N LYS A 326 -16.70 -10.63 -3.05
CA LYS A 326 -16.58 -11.05 -1.65
C LYS A 326 -15.44 -10.35 -0.92
N ASN A 327 -14.52 -9.69 -1.65
CA ASN A 327 -13.47 -8.87 -1.07
C ASN A 327 -14.04 -7.48 -0.76
N ARG A 328 -13.45 -6.77 0.19
CA ARG A 328 -13.83 -5.37 0.44
C ARG A 328 -13.30 -4.44 -0.66
N SER A 329 -13.93 -3.28 -0.81
CA SER A 329 -13.36 -2.17 -1.55
C SER A 329 -12.00 -1.77 -0.97
N MET A 330 -11.07 -1.36 -1.85
CA MET A 330 -9.69 -1.04 -1.47
C MET A 330 -9.59 0.01 -0.36
N ILE A 331 -10.50 0.99 -0.34
CA ILE A 331 -10.52 2.06 0.66
C ILE A 331 -10.73 1.53 2.09
N THR A 332 -11.46 0.43 2.26
CA THR A 332 -11.76 -0.16 3.58
C THR A 332 -10.72 -1.19 4.03
N ILE A 333 -9.83 -1.63 3.11
CA ILE A 333 -8.73 -2.54 3.40
C ILE A 333 -7.45 -1.78 3.79
N GLY A 334 -7.27 -0.60 3.23
CA GLY A 334 -6.06 0.18 3.34
C GLY A 334 -5.02 -0.17 2.27
N GLY A 335 -5.00 0.62 1.22
CA GLY A 335 -4.14 0.50 0.02
C GLY A 335 -2.68 0.87 0.20
#